data_1e11c10b7af0e696392591e375bd5451
#
_entry.id   1e11c10b7af0e696392591e375bd5451
#
_cell.length_a   1.000
_cell.length_b   1.000
_cell.length_c   1.000
_cell.angle_alpha   90.00
_cell.angle_beta   90.00
_cell.angle_gamma   90.00
#
_symmetry.space_group_name_H-M   'P 1'
#
loop_
_entity.id
_entity.type
_entity.pdbx_description
1 polymer ?
#
loop_
_entity_poly.entity_id
_entity_poly.type
_entity_poly.pdbx_seq_one_letter_code
_entity_poly.pdbx_strand_id
1 'polypeptide(L)'
;MATFKAEVYAHQKRADGTYNIKIRVIHQKRKKYIPTTYYVTKDDLTRTTFKLKNQKYIDATDDMIKKYRSICDRMGERLKSMTVEQVVDAITNDNGEHFDLDIVAYARQYILHLKETGHTGNALSYQVAINNLVRFVGRDSVSIKEITVKFINDWIKWIKENPARSNPEANHGERAQSLYISQLRAIHNRAKKEFNDEDAGLIRIPYSPFKRVEIPKVPVTRKRAISTDLLRKFSELPYSLIMQPGTNRYNLAK
;
A
#
# COMPACT_ATOMS: atom_id res chain seq x y z
N MET A 1 3.43 2.30 30.63
CA MET A 1 3.48 3.67 30.08
C MET A 1 4.88 3.91 29.53
N ALA A 2 5.03 4.50 28.35
CA ALA A 2 6.33 4.87 27.82
C ALA A 2 6.78 6.22 28.38
N THR A 3 8.07 6.37 28.72
CA THR A 3 8.65 7.61 29.19
C THR A 3 9.72 8.11 28.26
N PHE A 4 9.80 9.42 28.10
CA PHE A 4 10.68 10.10 27.15
C PHE A 4 11.54 11.14 27.84
N LYS A 5 12.82 11.24 27.47
CA LYS A 5 13.73 12.25 27.99
C LYS A 5 14.80 12.58 26.95
N ALA A 6 15.09 13.88 26.76
CA ALA A 6 16.21 14.31 25.95
C ALA A 6 17.52 14.13 26.73
N GLU A 7 18.53 13.54 26.11
CA GLU A 7 19.85 13.28 26.71
C GLU A 7 20.96 13.49 25.69
N VAL A 8 22.10 13.94 26.21
CA VAL A 8 23.35 14.10 25.45
C VAL A 8 24.44 13.31 26.16
N TYR A 9 25.27 12.61 25.40
CA TYR A 9 26.31 11.74 25.94
C TYR A 9 27.70 12.28 25.64
N ALA A 10 28.50 12.54 26.69
CA ALA A 10 29.85 13.10 26.60
C ALA A 10 30.82 12.24 25.75
N HIS A 11 30.66 10.91 25.80
CA HIS A 11 31.50 9.96 25.06
C HIS A 11 31.14 9.87 23.57
N GLN A 12 30.04 10.51 23.10
CA GLN A 12 29.59 10.48 21.71
C GLN A 12 29.88 11.79 20.98
N LYS A 13 31.04 12.39 21.28
CA LYS A 13 31.54 13.57 20.58
C LYS A 13 31.85 13.22 19.12
N ARG A 14 31.34 14.01 18.17
CA ARG A 14 31.69 13.89 16.75
C ARG A 14 33.04 14.53 16.44
N ALA A 15 33.57 14.25 15.24
CA ALA A 15 34.83 14.84 14.77
C ALA A 15 34.76 16.37 14.64
N ASP A 16 33.58 16.92 14.37
CA ASP A 16 33.29 18.37 14.31
C ASP A 16 33.17 19.04 15.70
N GLY A 17 33.34 18.28 16.77
CA GLY A 17 33.24 18.80 18.13
C GLY A 17 31.85 18.86 18.71
N THR A 18 30.80 18.51 17.93
CA THR A 18 29.40 18.55 18.34
C THR A 18 28.93 17.23 18.98
N TYR A 19 27.75 17.27 19.62
CA TYR A 19 27.10 16.15 20.27
C TYR A 19 25.66 16.06 19.73
N ASN A 20 25.22 14.84 19.36
CA ASN A 20 23.83 14.64 18.96
C ASN A 20 22.92 14.57 20.19
N ILE A 21 21.80 15.28 20.15
CA ILE A 21 20.74 15.13 21.14
C ILE A 21 19.95 13.86 20.80
N LYS A 22 19.78 12.98 21.79
CA LYS A 22 18.99 11.76 21.65
C LYS A 22 17.80 11.78 22.59
N ILE A 23 16.68 11.25 22.11
CA ILE A 23 15.51 11.04 22.97
C ILE A 23 15.56 9.61 23.48
N ARG A 24 15.75 9.46 24.80
CA ARG A 24 15.65 8.18 25.47
C ARG A 24 14.19 7.79 25.63
N VAL A 25 13.84 6.62 25.15
CA VAL A 25 12.53 5.99 25.33
C VAL A 25 12.70 4.83 26.30
N ILE A 26 11.87 4.79 27.35
CA ILE A 26 11.80 3.65 28.26
C ILE A 26 10.38 3.10 28.22
N HIS A 27 10.26 1.82 27.92
CA HIS A 27 9.01 1.06 27.95
C HIS A 27 9.27 -0.34 28.49
N GLN A 28 8.41 -0.83 29.41
CA GLN A 28 8.54 -2.15 30.03
C GLN A 28 9.97 -2.45 30.55
N LYS A 29 10.58 -1.49 31.26
CA LYS A 29 11.94 -1.57 31.82
C LYS A 29 13.07 -1.67 30.78
N ARG A 30 12.77 -1.67 29.48
CA ARG A 30 13.74 -1.62 28.38
C ARG A 30 13.90 -0.19 27.90
N LYS A 31 15.13 0.14 27.43
CA LYS A 31 15.47 1.48 26.95
C LYS A 31 15.94 1.42 25.49
N LYS A 32 15.53 2.41 24.68
CA LYS A 32 16.03 2.66 23.34
C LYS A 32 16.26 4.15 23.13
N TYR A 33 17.14 4.52 22.21
CA TYR A 33 17.48 5.91 21.93
C TYR A 33 17.13 6.26 20.50
N ILE A 34 16.49 7.41 20.32
CA ILE A 34 16.16 7.98 19.02
C ILE A 34 17.11 9.14 18.78
N PRO A 35 18.00 9.09 17.78
CA PRO A 35 18.80 10.24 17.41
C PRO A 35 17.90 11.34 16.85
N THR A 36 18.19 12.59 17.16
CA THR A 36 17.50 13.75 16.59
C THR A 36 18.35 14.39 15.50
N THR A 37 17.79 15.33 14.77
CA THR A 37 18.52 16.18 13.81
C THR A 37 19.31 17.30 14.48
N TYR A 38 19.20 17.46 15.81
CA TYR A 38 19.85 18.52 16.57
C TYR A 38 21.23 18.09 17.06
N TYR A 39 22.18 18.97 16.84
CA TYR A 39 23.55 18.86 17.33
C TYR A 39 23.88 20.08 18.16
N VAL A 40 24.54 19.87 19.28
CA VAL A 40 24.89 20.90 20.27
C VAL A 40 26.38 20.93 20.52
N THR A 41 26.88 22.09 20.89
CA THR A 41 28.27 22.30 21.31
C THR A 41 28.42 22.13 22.84
N LYS A 42 29.64 22.16 23.33
CA LYS A 42 29.90 22.09 24.78
C LYS A 42 29.32 23.28 25.54
N ASP A 43 29.16 24.43 24.86
CA ASP A 43 28.66 25.68 25.46
C ASP A 43 27.12 25.63 25.66
N ASP A 44 26.41 24.78 24.91
CA ASP A 44 24.99 24.53 25.06
C ASP A 44 24.64 23.56 26.19
N LEU A 45 25.69 23.03 26.87
CA LEU A 45 25.58 22.00 27.90
C LEU A 45 26.06 22.49 29.25
N THR A 46 25.49 21.94 30.33
CA THR A 46 25.98 22.18 31.68
C THR A 46 27.30 21.44 31.90
N ARG A 47 28.27 22.09 32.56
CA ARG A 47 29.65 21.57 32.74
C ARG A 47 29.70 20.25 33.52
N THR A 48 28.87 20.11 34.56
CA THR A 48 28.90 18.96 35.47
C THR A 48 27.99 17.81 35.04
N THR A 49 26.80 18.11 34.54
CA THR A 49 25.76 17.10 34.30
C THR A 49 25.48 16.79 32.83
N PHE A 50 26.15 17.49 31.91
CA PHE A 50 25.99 17.35 30.46
C PHE A 50 24.50 17.44 30.01
N LYS A 51 23.68 18.23 30.74
CA LYS A 51 22.29 18.52 30.40
C LYS A 51 22.20 19.72 29.47
N LEU A 52 21.18 19.74 28.63
CA LEU A 52 20.88 20.88 27.79
C LEU A 52 20.66 22.13 28.65
N LYS A 53 21.31 23.22 28.25
CA LYS A 53 21.23 24.55 28.89
C LYS A 53 20.55 25.55 27.95
N ASN A 54 20.75 25.41 26.65
CA ASN A 54 20.23 26.33 25.66
C ASN A 54 18.71 26.08 25.47
N GLN A 55 17.90 27.12 25.73
CA GLN A 55 16.43 27.05 25.73
C GLN A 55 15.88 26.60 24.36
N LYS A 56 16.49 27.08 23.26
CA LYS A 56 16.10 26.70 21.90
C LYS A 56 16.06 25.17 21.70
N TYR A 57 17.07 24.46 22.20
CA TYR A 57 17.13 23.00 22.03
C TYR A 57 16.25 22.27 23.05
N ILE A 58 16.03 22.87 24.24
CA ILE A 58 15.08 22.35 25.22
C ILE A 58 13.68 22.39 24.63
N ASP A 59 13.21 23.54 24.11
CA ASP A 59 11.88 23.71 23.53
C ASP A 59 11.69 22.78 22.33
N ALA A 60 12.65 22.70 21.43
CA ALA A 60 12.56 21.82 20.26
C ALA A 60 12.46 20.33 20.64
N THR A 61 13.21 19.90 21.66
CA THR A 61 13.14 18.50 22.14
C THR A 61 11.87 18.22 22.94
N ASP A 62 11.38 19.21 23.68
CA ASP A 62 10.11 19.09 24.42
C ASP A 62 8.92 18.97 23.47
N ASP A 63 8.90 19.69 22.36
CA ASP A 63 7.86 19.56 21.33
C ASP A 63 7.90 18.19 20.66
N MET A 64 9.09 17.64 20.38
CA MET A 64 9.21 16.26 19.91
C MET A 64 8.69 15.25 20.95
N ILE A 65 9.01 15.44 22.24
CA ILE A 65 8.53 14.57 23.32
C ILE A 65 7.01 14.68 23.47
N LYS A 66 6.42 15.87 23.38
CA LYS A 66 4.97 16.06 23.37
C LYS A 66 4.31 15.29 22.23
N LYS A 67 4.87 15.40 21.02
CA LYS A 67 4.41 14.64 19.85
C LYS A 67 4.45 13.12 20.12
N TYR A 68 5.56 12.59 20.61
CA TYR A 68 5.71 11.16 20.90
C TYR A 68 4.73 10.68 22.00
N ARG A 69 4.48 11.49 23.01
CA ARG A 69 3.45 11.19 24.05
C ARG A 69 2.06 11.11 23.43
N SER A 70 1.68 12.10 22.63
CA SER A 70 0.38 12.11 21.94
C SER A 70 0.16 10.87 21.06
N ILE A 71 1.21 10.40 20.38
CA ILE A 71 1.16 9.17 19.60
C ILE A 71 0.95 7.94 20.50
N CYS A 72 1.68 7.86 21.62
CA CYS A 72 1.52 6.78 22.59
C CYS A 72 0.12 6.78 23.22
N ASP A 73 -0.44 7.96 23.52
CA ASP A 73 -1.78 8.09 24.08
C ASP A 73 -2.85 7.61 23.11
N ARG A 74 -2.69 7.88 21.81
CA ARG A 74 -3.56 7.33 20.73
C ARG A 74 -3.50 5.81 20.61
N MET A 75 -2.36 5.19 20.95
CA MET A 75 -2.22 3.72 20.92
C MET A 75 -3.02 3.05 22.05
N GLY A 76 -3.31 3.74 23.15
CA GLY A 76 -4.11 3.23 24.25
C GLY A 76 -3.63 1.88 24.80
N GLU A 77 -4.54 0.94 24.91
CA GLU A 77 -4.26 -0.42 25.44
C GLU A 77 -3.23 -1.21 24.60
N ARG A 78 -3.11 -0.94 23.29
CA ARG A 78 -2.13 -1.62 22.45
C ARG A 78 -0.70 -1.37 22.89
N LEU A 79 -0.43 -0.20 23.50
CA LEU A 79 0.89 0.14 24.02
C LEU A 79 1.38 -0.87 25.06
N LYS A 80 0.47 -1.47 25.84
CA LYS A 80 0.83 -2.44 26.89
C LYS A 80 1.40 -3.74 26.34
N SER A 81 1.02 -4.13 25.13
CA SER A 81 1.49 -5.37 24.47
C SER A 81 2.70 -5.17 23.56
N MET A 82 3.14 -3.91 23.34
CA MET A 82 4.25 -3.57 22.44
C MET A 82 5.59 -3.65 23.14
N THR A 83 6.64 -4.06 22.41
CA THR A 83 8.03 -3.92 22.86
C THR A 83 8.53 -2.48 22.70
N VAL A 84 9.65 -2.11 23.34
CA VAL A 84 10.22 -0.76 23.19
C VAL A 84 10.62 -0.47 21.74
N GLU A 85 11.07 -1.49 20.98
CA GLU A 85 11.40 -1.38 19.57
C GLU A 85 10.16 -1.02 18.75
N GLN A 86 9.05 -1.74 18.96
CA GLN A 86 7.78 -1.48 18.30
C GLN A 86 7.21 -0.10 18.63
N VAL A 87 7.38 0.35 19.88
CA VAL A 87 6.99 1.70 20.29
C VAL A 87 7.84 2.74 19.56
N VAL A 88 9.16 2.57 19.51
CA VAL A 88 10.06 3.48 18.80
C VAL A 88 9.71 3.52 17.31
N ASP A 89 9.53 2.38 16.67
CA ASP A 89 9.16 2.31 15.25
C ASP A 89 7.81 3.00 14.99
N ALA A 90 6.85 2.83 15.88
CA ALA A 90 5.54 3.47 15.74
C ALA A 90 5.59 4.99 15.90
N ILE A 91 6.38 5.52 16.85
CA ILE A 91 6.49 6.98 17.08
C ILE A 91 7.40 7.68 16.08
N THR A 92 8.40 6.99 15.53
CA THR A 92 9.30 7.57 14.50
C THR A 92 8.67 7.53 13.11
N ASN A 93 7.86 6.52 12.83
CA ASN A 93 7.14 6.39 11.56
C ASN A 93 5.80 7.15 11.54
N ASP A 94 5.35 7.69 12.68
CA ASP A 94 4.19 8.58 12.75
C ASP A 94 4.61 10.01 12.34
N ASN A 95 4.76 10.22 11.05
CA ASN A 95 5.16 11.52 10.48
C ASN A 95 4.09 12.62 10.63
N GLY A 96 3.19 12.52 11.64
CA GLY A 96 2.23 13.58 12.02
C GLY A 96 1.19 13.95 10.96
N GLU A 97 1.42 13.63 9.71
CA GLU A 97 0.41 13.67 8.67
C GLU A 97 -0.38 12.36 8.75
N HIS A 98 -1.67 12.47 9.01
CA HIS A 98 -2.62 11.38 8.81
C HIS A 98 -2.68 11.07 7.30
N PHE A 99 -1.58 10.46 6.77
CA PHE A 99 -1.62 10.03 5.40
C PHE A 99 -2.74 9.01 5.27
N ASP A 100 -3.73 9.37 4.51
CA ASP A 100 -4.79 8.50 4.09
C ASP A 100 -4.97 8.69 2.58
N LEU A 101 -5.11 7.61 1.87
CA LEU A 101 -5.28 7.60 0.43
C LEU A 101 -6.61 6.91 0.11
N ASP A 102 -7.48 7.62 -0.58
CA ASP A 102 -8.63 7.00 -1.21
C ASP A 102 -8.14 6.16 -2.40
N ILE A 103 -8.13 4.85 -2.21
CA ILE A 103 -7.62 3.90 -3.22
C ILE A 103 -8.49 3.85 -4.47
N VAL A 104 -9.79 4.16 -4.35
CA VAL A 104 -10.73 4.20 -5.48
C VAL A 104 -10.44 5.43 -6.35
N ALA A 105 -10.32 6.60 -5.74
CA ALA A 105 -9.97 7.84 -6.45
C ALA A 105 -8.60 7.72 -7.12
N TYR A 106 -7.61 7.20 -6.41
CA TYR A 106 -6.26 6.95 -6.93
C TYR A 106 -6.28 5.98 -8.13
N ALA A 107 -7.02 4.89 -8.01
CA ALA A 107 -7.15 3.91 -9.10
C ALA A 107 -7.82 4.52 -10.34
N ARG A 108 -8.84 5.36 -10.17
CA ARG A 108 -9.51 6.05 -11.27
C ARG A 108 -8.58 6.99 -12.02
N GLN A 109 -7.72 7.73 -11.30
CA GLN A 109 -6.69 8.57 -11.92
C GLN A 109 -5.70 7.73 -12.73
N TYR A 110 -5.24 6.61 -12.17
CA TYR A 110 -4.36 5.69 -12.89
C TYR A 110 -5.01 5.09 -14.14
N ILE A 111 -6.29 4.73 -14.08
CA ILE A 111 -7.06 4.24 -15.23
C ILE A 111 -7.15 5.29 -16.34
N LEU A 112 -7.36 6.56 -15.99
CA LEU A 112 -7.32 7.67 -16.96
C LEU A 112 -5.98 7.78 -17.63
N HIS A 113 -4.90 7.79 -16.86
CA HIS A 113 -3.53 7.81 -17.39
C HIS A 113 -3.25 6.63 -18.35
N LEU A 114 -3.70 5.43 -18.03
CA LEU A 114 -3.56 4.26 -18.92
C LEU A 114 -4.32 4.44 -20.25
N LYS A 115 -5.49 5.07 -20.23
CA LYS A 115 -6.27 5.36 -21.45
C LYS A 115 -5.55 6.40 -22.31
N GLU A 116 -5.02 7.45 -21.71
CA GLU A 116 -4.25 8.51 -22.39
C GLU A 116 -2.97 7.98 -23.03
N THR A 117 -2.32 7.01 -22.39
CA THR A 117 -1.10 6.37 -22.89
C THR A 117 -1.36 5.19 -23.84
N GLY A 118 -2.60 4.96 -24.26
CA GLY A 118 -2.97 3.92 -25.23
C GLY A 118 -3.10 2.51 -24.65
N HIS A 119 -2.93 2.31 -23.35
CA HIS A 119 -3.04 1.01 -22.67
C HIS A 119 -4.51 0.66 -22.31
N THR A 120 -5.40 0.76 -23.28
CA THR A 120 -6.86 0.63 -23.10
C THR A 120 -7.31 -0.72 -22.54
N GLY A 121 -6.67 -1.82 -22.94
CA GLY A 121 -6.98 -3.17 -22.41
C GLY A 121 -6.68 -3.30 -20.91
N ASN A 122 -5.54 -2.77 -20.46
CA ASN A 122 -5.19 -2.73 -19.05
C ASN A 122 -6.13 -1.79 -18.27
N ALA A 123 -6.42 -0.61 -18.82
CA ALA A 123 -7.35 0.34 -18.22
C ALA A 123 -8.72 -0.29 -17.97
N LEU A 124 -9.26 -1.03 -18.95
CA LEU A 124 -10.53 -1.74 -18.81
C LEU A 124 -10.49 -2.79 -17.70
N SER A 125 -9.40 -3.56 -17.62
CA SER A 125 -9.22 -4.58 -16.59
C SER A 125 -9.22 -3.98 -15.17
N TYR A 126 -8.49 -2.87 -14.95
CA TYR A 126 -8.53 -2.13 -13.68
C TYR A 126 -9.93 -1.54 -13.40
N GLN A 127 -10.56 -0.96 -14.42
CA GLN A 127 -11.90 -0.37 -14.29
C GLN A 127 -12.92 -1.39 -13.79
N VAL A 128 -12.93 -2.61 -14.35
CA VAL A 128 -13.86 -3.68 -13.95
C VAL A 128 -13.59 -4.09 -12.49
N ALA A 129 -12.34 -4.23 -12.09
CA ALA A 129 -11.98 -4.60 -10.72
C ALA A 129 -12.41 -3.53 -9.71
N ILE A 130 -12.16 -2.23 -10.01
CA ILE A 130 -12.53 -1.12 -9.12
C ILE A 130 -14.07 -0.96 -9.04
N ASN A 131 -14.78 -1.10 -10.15
CA ASN A 131 -16.25 -1.05 -10.14
C ASN A 131 -16.83 -2.19 -9.29
N ASN A 132 -16.22 -3.37 -9.32
CA ASN A 132 -16.61 -4.48 -8.47
C ASN A 132 -16.32 -4.21 -6.99
N LEU A 133 -15.16 -3.60 -6.68
CA LEU A 133 -14.81 -3.18 -5.31
C LEU A 133 -15.83 -2.16 -4.76
N VAL A 134 -16.15 -1.12 -5.55
CA VAL A 134 -17.14 -0.09 -5.19
C VAL A 134 -18.52 -0.73 -4.93
N ARG A 135 -18.90 -1.70 -5.75
CA ARG A 135 -20.15 -2.46 -5.57
C ARG A 135 -20.13 -3.28 -4.28
N PHE A 136 -19.03 -3.89 -3.92
CA PHE A 136 -18.85 -4.64 -2.67
C PHE A 136 -18.99 -3.73 -1.45
N VAL A 137 -18.29 -2.58 -1.45
CA VAL A 137 -18.28 -1.66 -0.31
C VAL A 137 -19.55 -0.80 -0.23
N GLY A 138 -20.25 -0.60 -1.35
CA GLY A 138 -21.46 0.23 -1.44
C GLY A 138 -21.20 1.74 -1.42
N ARG A 139 -19.94 2.17 -1.60
CA ARG A 139 -19.52 3.59 -1.63
C ARG A 139 -18.35 3.80 -2.58
N ASP A 140 -18.18 5.03 -3.06
CA ASP A 140 -17.18 5.42 -4.06
C ASP A 140 -15.80 5.80 -3.48
N SER A 141 -15.62 5.69 -2.16
CA SER A 141 -14.39 6.02 -1.46
C SER A 141 -14.01 4.89 -0.51
N VAL A 142 -12.75 4.46 -0.56
CA VAL A 142 -12.19 3.43 0.32
C VAL A 142 -10.80 3.85 0.75
N SER A 143 -10.59 3.99 2.07
CA SER A 143 -9.26 4.28 2.62
C SER A 143 -8.31 3.10 2.39
N ILE A 144 -7.07 3.38 2.00
CA ILE A 144 -6.04 2.35 1.85
C ILE A 144 -5.80 1.57 3.16
N LYS A 145 -6.08 2.20 4.31
CA LYS A 145 -5.97 1.58 5.64
C LYS A 145 -7.05 0.53 5.91
N GLU A 146 -8.20 0.63 5.24
CA GLU A 146 -9.28 -0.34 5.35
C GLU A 146 -8.98 -1.65 4.63
N ILE A 147 -8.04 -1.63 3.66
CA ILE A 147 -7.65 -2.82 2.91
C ILE A 147 -6.81 -3.74 3.80
N THR A 148 -7.48 -4.53 4.61
CA THR A 148 -6.89 -5.53 5.49
C THR A 148 -6.99 -6.93 4.89
N VAL A 149 -6.32 -7.93 5.48
CA VAL A 149 -6.46 -9.34 5.08
C VAL A 149 -7.92 -9.78 5.17
N LYS A 150 -8.62 -9.39 6.26
CA LYS A 150 -10.04 -9.70 6.43
C LYS A 150 -10.88 -9.08 5.32
N PHE A 151 -10.70 -7.79 5.04
CA PHE A 151 -11.40 -7.08 3.96
C PHE A 151 -11.26 -7.81 2.61
N ILE A 152 -10.04 -8.23 2.26
CA ILE A 152 -9.78 -8.94 1.00
C ILE A 152 -10.46 -10.31 0.99
N ASN A 153 -10.41 -11.07 2.08
CA ASN A 153 -11.08 -12.37 2.16
C ASN A 153 -12.61 -12.25 2.09
N ASP A 154 -13.17 -11.23 2.75
CA ASP A 154 -14.61 -10.93 2.69
C ASP A 154 -15.01 -10.53 1.25
N TRP A 155 -14.17 -9.77 0.54
CA TRP A 155 -14.41 -9.41 -0.85
C TRP A 155 -14.31 -10.62 -1.79
N ILE A 156 -13.34 -11.53 -1.61
CA ILE A 156 -13.23 -12.79 -2.37
C ILE A 156 -14.53 -13.60 -2.24
N LYS A 157 -15.01 -13.76 -1.00
CA LYS A 157 -16.25 -14.47 -0.72
C LYS A 157 -17.45 -13.79 -1.41
N TRP A 158 -17.55 -12.47 -1.27
CA TRP A 158 -18.61 -11.70 -1.88
C TRP A 158 -18.62 -11.79 -3.42
N ILE A 159 -17.44 -11.75 -4.09
CA ILE A 159 -17.33 -11.93 -5.54
C ILE A 159 -17.94 -13.27 -5.97
N LYS A 160 -17.69 -14.33 -5.20
CA LYS A 160 -18.22 -15.66 -5.49
C LYS A 160 -19.75 -15.71 -5.39
N GLU A 161 -20.32 -14.99 -4.45
CA GLU A 161 -21.77 -14.99 -4.16
C GLU A 161 -22.56 -14.00 -5.02
N ASN A 162 -21.89 -12.98 -5.62
CA ASN A 162 -22.54 -11.89 -6.33
C ASN A 162 -22.10 -11.81 -7.80
N PRO A 163 -22.81 -12.47 -8.73
CA PRO A 163 -22.51 -12.43 -10.16
C PRO A 163 -22.61 -11.02 -10.76
N ALA A 164 -22.00 -10.82 -11.94
CA ALA A 164 -22.05 -9.55 -12.66
C ALA A 164 -23.51 -9.22 -13.05
N ARG A 165 -23.84 -7.91 -12.99
CA ARG A 165 -25.17 -7.44 -13.41
C ARG A 165 -25.49 -7.75 -14.87
N SER A 166 -24.47 -7.79 -15.74
CA SER A 166 -24.61 -8.07 -17.18
C SER A 166 -24.84 -9.54 -17.49
N ASN A 167 -24.52 -10.44 -16.61
CA ASN A 167 -24.73 -11.88 -16.75
C ASN A 167 -24.94 -12.54 -15.38
N PRO A 168 -26.16 -12.52 -14.85
CA PRO A 168 -26.48 -13.09 -13.53
C PRO A 168 -26.19 -14.60 -13.42
N GLU A 169 -26.23 -15.32 -14.54
CA GLU A 169 -25.96 -16.76 -14.60
C GLU A 169 -24.46 -17.08 -14.69
N ALA A 170 -23.63 -16.07 -14.99
CA ALA A 170 -22.19 -16.25 -15.02
C ALA A 170 -21.65 -16.45 -13.60
N ASN A 171 -21.24 -17.66 -13.32
CA ASN A 171 -20.48 -17.94 -12.11
C ASN A 171 -19.18 -17.10 -12.12
N HIS A 172 -19.01 -16.21 -11.15
CA HIS A 172 -17.74 -15.56 -10.92
C HIS A 172 -16.74 -16.57 -10.38
N GLY A 173 -16.22 -17.38 -11.31
CA GLY A 173 -15.24 -18.39 -11.02
C GLY A 173 -13.94 -17.82 -10.45
N GLU A 174 -13.05 -18.70 -10.03
CA GLU A 174 -11.73 -18.42 -9.49
C GLU A 174 -10.93 -17.41 -10.34
N ARG A 175 -11.16 -17.40 -11.66
CA ARG A 175 -10.52 -16.45 -12.57
C ARG A 175 -10.89 -14.99 -12.30
N ALA A 176 -12.16 -14.70 -12.05
CA ALA A 176 -12.61 -13.34 -11.74
C ALA A 176 -12.10 -12.89 -10.36
N GLN A 177 -12.14 -13.77 -9.37
CA GLN A 177 -11.60 -13.53 -8.04
C GLN A 177 -10.10 -13.22 -8.14
N SER A 178 -9.33 -14.08 -8.81
CA SER A 178 -7.90 -13.90 -9.03
C SER A 178 -7.58 -12.58 -9.72
N LEU A 179 -8.33 -12.24 -10.79
CA LEU A 179 -8.12 -11.01 -11.55
C LEU A 179 -8.35 -9.78 -10.69
N TYR A 180 -9.50 -9.67 -10.01
CA TYR A 180 -9.84 -8.46 -9.26
C TYR A 180 -8.88 -8.22 -8.09
N ILE A 181 -8.52 -9.28 -7.36
CA ILE A 181 -7.57 -9.17 -6.27
C ILE A 181 -6.16 -8.81 -6.78
N SER A 182 -5.75 -9.38 -7.91
CA SER A 182 -4.44 -9.06 -8.53
C SER A 182 -4.39 -7.59 -8.98
N GLN A 183 -5.48 -7.05 -9.54
CA GLN A 183 -5.56 -5.65 -9.95
C GLN A 183 -5.50 -4.71 -8.73
N LEU A 184 -6.24 -4.99 -7.67
CA LEU A 184 -6.18 -4.20 -6.43
C LEU A 184 -4.76 -4.26 -5.82
N ARG A 185 -4.12 -5.44 -5.80
CA ARG A 185 -2.74 -5.60 -5.36
C ARG A 185 -1.77 -4.73 -6.18
N ALA A 186 -1.94 -4.68 -7.49
CA ALA A 186 -1.10 -3.88 -8.38
C ALA A 186 -1.26 -2.38 -8.09
N ILE A 187 -2.49 -1.90 -7.91
CA ILE A 187 -2.79 -0.51 -7.54
C ILE A 187 -2.18 -0.17 -6.16
N HIS A 188 -2.37 -1.04 -5.17
CA HIS A 188 -1.81 -0.85 -3.84
C HIS A 188 -0.28 -0.80 -3.85
N ASN A 189 0.38 -1.68 -4.60
CA ASN A 189 1.84 -1.69 -4.73
C ASN A 189 2.35 -0.45 -5.47
N ARG A 190 1.61 0.04 -6.47
CA ARG A 190 1.91 1.29 -7.15
C ARG A 190 1.82 2.47 -6.19
N ALA A 191 0.73 2.58 -5.43
CA ALA A 191 0.58 3.61 -4.41
C ALA A 191 1.71 3.55 -3.38
N LYS A 192 2.06 2.34 -2.93
CA LYS A 192 3.18 2.15 -2.00
C LYS A 192 4.50 2.65 -2.59
N LYS A 193 4.79 2.37 -3.87
CA LYS A 193 6.00 2.84 -4.54
C LYS A 193 6.02 4.36 -4.73
N GLU A 194 4.86 4.98 -4.97
CA GLU A 194 4.74 6.42 -5.22
C GLU A 194 4.81 7.26 -3.93
N PHE A 195 4.20 6.77 -2.85
CA PHE A 195 4.08 7.54 -1.60
C PHE A 195 5.11 7.19 -0.53
N ASN A 196 5.83 6.08 -0.65
CA ASN A 196 6.95 5.75 0.22
C ASN A 196 8.25 6.22 -0.42
N ASP A 197 9.09 6.81 0.39
CA ASP A 197 10.50 7.09 0.07
C ASP A 197 11.35 6.33 1.09
N GLU A 198 11.81 5.14 0.68
CA GLU A 198 12.59 4.27 1.57
C GLU A 198 13.98 4.86 1.85
N ASP A 199 14.56 5.60 0.90
CA ASP A 199 15.88 6.23 1.04
C ASP A 199 15.84 7.40 2.03
N ALA A 200 14.75 8.17 2.03
CA ALA A 200 14.50 9.23 3.01
C ALA A 200 13.89 8.70 4.32
N GLY A 201 13.62 7.39 4.44
CA GLY A 201 12.98 6.79 5.60
C GLY A 201 11.51 7.18 5.76
N LEU A 202 10.87 7.69 4.71
CA LEU A 202 9.47 8.12 4.70
C LEU A 202 8.55 6.98 4.28
N ILE A 203 7.99 6.26 5.25
CA ILE A 203 7.09 5.13 5.01
C ILE A 203 5.65 5.54 5.34
N ARG A 204 4.89 5.95 4.33
CA ARG A 204 3.47 6.35 4.46
C ARG A 204 2.52 5.15 4.40
N ILE A 205 2.86 4.13 3.61
CA ILE A 205 2.09 2.88 3.46
C ILE A 205 2.97 1.70 3.90
N PRO A 206 3.04 1.41 5.22
CA PRO A 206 3.97 0.41 5.76
C PRO A 206 3.52 -1.03 5.49
N TYR A 207 2.22 -1.25 5.39
CA TYR A 207 1.62 -2.58 5.36
C TYR A 207 1.18 -3.01 3.97
N SER A 208 1.38 -4.29 3.63
CA SER A 208 0.82 -4.92 2.43
C SER A 208 0.04 -6.18 2.83
N PRO A 209 -1.30 -6.14 2.83
CA PRO A 209 -2.14 -7.26 3.26
C PRO A 209 -2.04 -8.47 2.32
N PHE A 210 -1.71 -8.25 1.05
CA PHE A 210 -1.70 -9.27 0.00
C PHE A 210 -0.67 -10.40 0.19
N LYS A 211 0.35 -10.20 1.05
CA LYS A 211 1.32 -11.26 1.38
C LYS A 211 0.73 -12.39 2.20
N ARG A 212 -0.41 -12.15 2.88
CA ARG A 212 -1.07 -13.11 3.79
C ARG A 212 -2.42 -13.59 3.25
N VAL A 213 -2.76 -13.23 2.00
CA VAL A 213 -4.01 -13.64 1.34
C VAL A 213 -3.68 -14.72 0.33
N GLU A 214 -4.40 -15.83 0.41
CA GLU A 214 -4.37 -16.85 -0.63
C GLU A 214 -5.27 -16.39 -1.79
N ILE A 215 -4.63 -15.94 -2.87
CA ILE A 215 -5.35 -15.54 -4.08
C ILE A 215 -5.73 -16.81 -4.84
N PRO A 216 -7.02 -17.00 -5.20
CA PRO A 216 -7.45 -18.15 -5.98
C PRO A 216 -6.62 -18.29 -7.27
N LYS A 217 -6.13 -19.50 -7.52
CA LYS A 217 -5.36 -19.76 -8.74
C LYS A 217 -6.28 -19.70 -9.96
N VAL A 218 -5.76 -19.10 -11.04
CA VAL A 218 -6.49 -19.11 -12.32
C VAL A 218 -6.59 -20.56 -12.79
N PRO A 219 -7.80 -21.09 -13.04
CA PRO A 219 -7.95 -22.45 -13.53
C PRO A 219 -7.23 -22.60 -14.88
N VAL A 220 -6.59 -23.73 -15.07
CA VAL A 220 -5.94 -24.07 -16.34
C VAL A 220 -7.02 -24.21 -17.38
N THR A 221 -7.12 -23.26 -18.29
CA THR A 221 -8.03 -23.36 -19.43
C THR A 221 -7.49 -24.38 -20.44
N ARG A 222 -8.30 -25.35 -20.81
CA ARG A 222 -7.97 -26.21 -21.94
C ARG A 222 -7.82 -25.32 -23.19
N LYS A 223 -6.61 -25.26 -23.73
CA LYS A 223 -6.41 -24.66 -25.04
C LYS A 223 -7.25 -25.46 -26.04
N ARG A 224 -8.22 -24.82 -26.63
CA ARG A 224 -8.96 -25.42 -27.74
C ARG A 224 -8.06 -25.36 -28.97
N ALA A 225 -7.12 -26.28 -29.03
CA ALA A 225 -6.31 -26.47 -30.24
C ALA A 225 -7.23 -27.09 -31.27
N ILE A 226 -7.35 -26.43 -32.41
CA ILE A 226 -8.00 -26.99 -33.58
C ILE A 226 -6.99 -27.99 -34.18
N SER A 227 -7.45 -29.21 -34.46
CA SER A 227 -6.58 -30.19 -35.11
C SER A 227 -6.17 -29.72 -36.49
N THR A 228 -4.98 -30.14 -36.95
CA THR A 228 -4.47 -29.82 -38.31
C THR A 228 -5.44 -30.27 -39.41
N ASP A 229 -6.12 -31.41 -39.20
CA ASP A 229 -7.11 -31.91 -40.15
C ASP A 229 -8.35 -31.01 -40.23
N LEU A 230 -8.76 -30.45 -39.10
CA LEU A 230 -9.85 -29.49 -39.08
C LEU A 230 -9.47 -28.17 -39.74
N LEU A 231 -8.24 -27.70 -39.51
CA LEU A 231 -7.69 -26.52 -40.20
C LEU A 231 -7.63 -26.74 -41.71
N ARG A 232 -7.19 -27.92 -42.16
CA ARG A 232 -7.19 -28.29 -43.59
C ARG A 232 -8.60 -28.28 -44.19
N LYS A 233 -9.54 -28.90 -43.52
CA LYS A 233 -10.96 -28.86 -43.92
C LYS A 233 -11.48 -27.44 -44.01
N PHE A 234 -11.13 -26.56 -43.07
CA PHE A 234 -11.51 -25.15 -43.12
C PHE A 234 -10.91 -24.41 -44.30
N SER A 235 -9.62 -24.70 -44.66
CA SER A 235 -8.96 -24.07 -45.80
C SER A 235 -9.50 -24.54 -47.18
N GLU A 236 -10.11 -25.70 -47.21
CA GLU A 236 -10.74 -26.27 -48.40
C GLU A 236 -12.18 -25.85 -48.61
N LEU A 237 -12.81 -25.23 -47.61
CA LEU A 237 -14.20 -24.74 -47.71
C LEU A 237 -14.27 -23.56 -48.69
N PRO A 238 -15.27 -23.55 -49.59
CA PRO A 238 -15.52 -22.41 -50.48
C PRO A 238 -15.82 -21.14 -49.63
N TYR A 239 -15.31 -20.02 -50.07
CA TYR A 239 -15.52 -18.74 -49.41
C TYR A 239 -17.01 -18.41 -49.17
N SER A 240 -17.90 -18.83 -50.11
CA SER A 240 -19.32 -18.65 -50.00
C SER A 240 -20.01 -19.36 -48.83
N LEU A 241 -19.36 -20.40 -48.27
CA LEU A 241 -19.82 -21.13 -47.09
C LEU A 241 -19.32 -20.49 -45.77
N ILE A 242 -18.26 -19.72 -45.84
CA ILE A 242 -17.60 -19.12 -44.66
C ILE A 242 -18.12 -17.69 -44.44
N MET A 243 -18.38 -16.97 -45.54
CA MET A 243 -18.82 -15.57 -45.49
C MET A 243 -20.04 -15.36 -46.39
N GLN A 244 -21.02 -14.61 -45.89
CA GLN A 244 -22.17 -14.26 -46.73
C GLN A 244 -21.74 -13.27 -47.81
N PRO A 245 -22.12 -13.50 -49.08
CA PRO A 245 -21.88 -12.54 -50.15
C PRO A 245 -22.50 -11.17 -49.84
N GLY A 246 -21.75 -10.11 -50.17
CA GLY A 246 -22.22 -8.73 -49.91
C GLY A 246 -21.79 -8.13 -48.56
N THR A 247 -21.17 -8.88 -47.67
CA THR A 247 -20.54 -8.29 -46.49
C THR A 247 -19.22 -7.65 -46.82
N ASN A 248 -18.85 -6.55 -46.13
CA ASN A 248 -17.55 -5.89 -46.34
C ASN A 248 -16.36 -6.85 -46.12
N ARG A 249 -16.50 -7.86 -45.25
CA ARG A 249 -15.45 -8.88 -45.03
C ARG A 249 -15.31 -9.85 -46.17
N TYR A 250 -16.42 -10.21 -46.84
CA TYR A 250 -16.40 -11.05 -48.01
C TYR A 250 -15.70 -10.35 -49.18
N ASN A 251 -15.95 -9.05 -49.38
CA ASN A 251 -15.36 -8.25 -50.44
C ASN A 251 -13.86 -7.95 -50.22
N LEU A 252 -13.41 -7.91 -48.96
CA LEU A 252 -11.99 -7.72 -48.62
C LEU A 252 -11.15 -9.01 -48.74
N ALA A 253 -11.79 -10.18 -48.76
CA ALA A 253 -11.14 -11.47 -48.81
C ALA A 253 -11.08 -12.08 -50.24
N LYS A 254 -11.67 -11.42 -51.26
CA LYS A 254 -11.52 -11.70 -52.67
C LYS A 254 -10.32 -10.93 -53.24
#